data_e1e0ad976cfb0ee9a2b7cf8e09d21db1
#
_entry.id   e1e0ad976cfb0ee9a2b7cf8e09d21db1
#
_cell.length_a   1.000
_cell.length_b   1.000
_cell.length_c   1.000
_cell.angle_alpha   90.00
_cell.angle_beta   90.00
_cell.angle_gamma   90.00
#
_symmetry.space_group_name_H-M   'P 1'
#
loop_
_entity.id
_entity.type
_entity.pdbx_description
1 polymer ?
#
loop_
_entity_poly.entity_id
_entity_poly.type
_entity_poly.pdbx_seq_one_letter_code
_entity_poly.pdbx_strand_id
1 'polypeptide(L)'
;MAIKFGRPLERKIGFVPVEQEAREATDSAPLDLAIRMRRNRRAEWARRMVREHVVTTDDLIWPLFVNDGNNTPVPSMPGVQRLSIDGVVREAEKAAKLTIPCIALFPYTNPGLRDDTGSEALNPDNLVCRAIRAIKKEVPDVGILCDVALDPFTSHGHDGLLRDGVILNDETVAALVKQALVQAEAGCDIIAPSDMMDGRVGAIRKALDSANFTDVSIMSYAAKYASAFYGPFRDAVGSAKTLTGDKRTYQMDPGNSDEALREVALDIQEGADMIMVKPGL
;
A
#
# COMPACT_ATOMS: atom_id res chain seq x y z
N MET A 1 -29.01 -29.32 3.14
CA MET A 1 -28.09 -29.69 4.22
C MET A 1 -27.78 -28.42 4.99
N ALA A 2 -28.37 -28.21 6.17
CA ALA A 2 -28.32 -26.93 6.90
C ALA A 2 -27.03 -26.86 7.70
N ILE A 3 -26.24 -25.80 7.46
CA ILE A 3 -25.02 -25.50 8.23
C ILE A 3 -25.47 -24.94 9.58
N LYS A 4 -25.22 -25.71 10.66
CA LYS A 4 -25.42 -25.24 12.03
C LYS A 4 -24.32 -24.24 12.38
N PHE A 5 -24.67 -22.96 12.51
CA PHE A 5 -23.82 -21.98 13.16
C PHE A 5 -23.64 -22.36 14.62
N GLY A 6 -22.37 -22.43 15.07
CA GLY A 6 -22.04 -22.71 16.46
C GLY A 6 -22.59 -21.62 17.38
N ARG A 7 -22.95 -22.05 18.59
CA ARG A 7 -23.48 -21.17 19.64
C ARG A 7 -22.54 -20.00 19.92
N PRO A 8 -23.06 -18.80 20.20
CA PRO A 8 -22.24 -17.70 20.67
C PRO A 8 -21.50 -18.12 21.94
N LEU A 9 -20.19 -17.89 21.98
CA LEU A 9 -19.41 -17.99 23.22
C LEU A 9 -19.96 -16.97 24.21
N GLU A 10 -20.80 -17.42 25.17
CA GLU A 10 -21.12 -16.65 26.35
C GLU A 10 -19.81 -16.43 27.13
N ARG A 11 -19.18 -15.28 26.92
CA ARG A 11 -18.16 -14.79 27.87
C ARG A 11 -18.89 -14.51 29.18
N LYS A 12 -18.80 -15.47 30.13
CA LYS A 12 -19.10 -15.18 31.53
C LYS A 12 -18.11 -14.09 31.95
N ILE A 13 -18.60 -12.87 32.02
CA ILE A 13 -17.92 -11.77 32.71
C ILE A 13 -18.05 -12.10 34.19
N GLY A 14 -17.21 -13.00 34.68
CA GLY A 14 -17.05 -13.23 36.10
C GLY A 14 -16.30 -12.02 36.66
N PHE A 15 -17.01 -11.20 37.43
CA PHE A 15 -16.37 -10.35 38.43
C PHE A 15 -15.67 -11.31 39.40
N VAL A 16 -14.36 -11.49 39.25
CA VAL A 16 -13.54 -12.04 40.31
C VAL A 16 -13.41 -10.88 41.30
N PRO A 17 -13.94 -11.01 42.54
CA PRO A 17 -13.65 -10.04 43.58
C PRO A 17 -12.13 -10.07 43.75
N VAL A 18 -11.47 -8.93 43.53
CA VAL A 18 -10.09 -8.77 43.96
C VAL A 18 -10.15 -8.81 45.47
N GLU A 19 -9.85 -9.98 46.07
CA GLU A 19 -9.53 -10.04 47.48
C GLU A 19 -8.41 -9.00 47.69
N GLN A 20 -8.71 -8.03 48.53
CA GLN A 20 -7.70 -7.11 49.03
C GLN A 20 -6.77 -7.94 49.91
N GLU A 21 -5.80 -8.61 49.30
CA GLU A 21 -4.62 -9.05 50.08
C GLU A 21 -4.10 -7.82 50.80
N ALA A 22 -4.05 -7.93 52.13
CA ALA A 22 -3.50 -6.90 53.00
C ALA A 22 -2.10 -6.58 52.45
N ARG A 23 -1.95 -5.40 51.86
CA ARG A 23 -0.64 -4.91 51.43
C ARG A 23 0.21 -4.83 52.69
N GLU A 24 1.20 -5.70 52.82
CA GLU A 24 2.28 -5.49 53.75
C GLU A 24 2.80 -4.06 53.55
N ALA A 25 2.78 -3.29 54.62
CA ALA A 25 3.21 -1.90 54.60
C ALA A 25 4.69 -1.87 54.22
N THR A 26 4.97 -1.52 52.96
CA THR A 26 6.34 -1.21 52.57
C THR A 26 6.73 0.09 53.30
N ASP A 27 7.88 0.10 53.92
CA ASP A 27 8.45 1.19 54.75
C ASP A 27 8.78 2.47 53.95
N SER A 28 8.27 2.57 52.71
CA SER A 28 8.46 3.73 51.84
C SER A 28 7.34 4.75 52.01
N ALA A 29 7.68 5.97 52.33
CA ALA A 29 6.74 7.07 52.37
C ALA A 29 6.00 7.21 51.03
N PRO A 30 4.66 7.46 51.03
CA PRO A 30 3.92 7.65 49.81
C PRO A 30 4.48 8.85 49.02
N LEU A 31 4.71 8.65 47.74
CA LEU A 31 5.15 9.73 46.83
C LEU A 31 4.07 10.80 46.74
N ASP A 32 4.44 12.06 46.96
CA ASP A 32 3.58 13.21 46.70
C ASP A 32 3.58 13.53 45.19
N LEU A 33 2.70 12.86 44.46
CA LEU A 33 2.55 12.99 43.01
C LEU A 33 1.17 13.55 42.67
N ALA A 34 1.12 14.77 42.13
CA ALA A 34 -0.09 15.35 41.60
C ALA A 34 -0.62 14.54 40.39
N ILE A 35 0.28 14.05 39.54
CA ILE A 35 -0.04 13.30 38.30
C ILE A 35 0.42 11.85 38.46
N ARG A 36 -0.51 10.93 38.23
CA ARG A 36 -0.24 9.47 38.21
C ARG A 36 -0.86 8.87 36.97
N MET A 37 -0.12 8.79 35.89
CA MET A 37 -0.60 8.26 34.59
C MET A 37 -1.11 6.83 34.67
N ARG A 38 -0.63 6.02 35.64
CA ARG A 38 -1.13 4.65 35.86
C ARG A 38 -2.60 4.56 36.26
N ARG A 39 -3.23 5.65 36.72
CA ARG A 39 -4.67 5.68 37.06
C ARG A 39 -5.53 5.22 35.86
N ASN A 40 -5.22 5.72 34.65
CA ASN A 40 -5.94 5.40 33.41
C ASN A 40 -5.61 4.00 32.87
N ARG A 41 -4.60 3.31 33.42
CA ARG A 41 -4.17 1.98 32.96
C ARG A 41 -4.65 0.83 33.83
N ARG A 42 -5.18 1.10 35.03
CA ARG A 42 -5.43 0.10 36.08
C ARG A 42 -6.54 -0.89 35.76
N ALA A 43 -7.52 -0.51 34.92
CA ALA A 43 -8.68 -1.32 34.58
C ALA A 43 -9.00 -1.23 33.08
N GLU A 44 -9.65 -2.29 32.55
CA GLU A 44 -9.97 -2.37 31.14
C GLU A 44 -10.88 -1.21 30.68
N TRP A 45 -11.92 -0.89 31.46
CA TRP A 45 -12.81 0.22 31.14
C TRP A 45 -12.05 1.56 31.07
N ALA A 46 -11.09 1.81 31.98
CA ALA A 46 -10.29 3.02 31.99
C ALA A 46 -9.39 3.09 30.72
N ARG A 47 -8.71 1.99 30.39
CA ARG A 47 -7.90 1.90 29.16
C ARG A 47 -8.74 2.14 27.90
N ARG A 48 -9.96 1.59 27.85
CA ARG A 48 -10.91 1.81 26.73
C ARG A 48 -11.33 3.27 26.60
N MET A 49 -11.61 3.94 27.74
CA MET A 49 -12.03 5.35 27.72
C MET A 49 -10.95 6.30 27.19
N VAL A 50 -9.68 6.01 27.44
CA VAL A 50 -8.55 6.88 27.05
C VAL A 50 -7.84 6.39 25.77
N ARG A 51 -8.40 5.40 25.08
CA ARG A 51 -7.85 4.90 23.83
C ARG A 51 -8.04 5.94 22.73
N GLU A 52 -6.95 6.39 22.11
CA GLU A 52 -6.95 7.44 21.08
C GLU A 52 -7.25 6.86 19.70
N HIS A 53 -6.81 5.62 19.43
CA HIS A 53 -6.90 5.03 18.09
C HIS A 53 -7.60 3.67 18.12
N VAL A 54 -8.43 3.44 17.11
CA VAL A 54 -9.10 2.15 16.86
C VAL A 54 -8.83 1.79 15.41
N VAL A 55 -8.31 0.58 15.17
CA VAL A 55 -8.14 0.06 13.81
C VAL A 55 -9.44 -0.60 13.37
N THR A 56 -9.94 -0.18 12.21
CA THR A 56 -11.15 -0.70 11.57
C THR A 56 -10.83 -1.19 10.15
N THR A 57 -11.79 -1.74 9.45
CA THR A 57 -11.61 -2.09 8.04
C THR A 57 -11.42 -0.87 7.15
N ASP A 58 -11.90 0.32 7.59
CA ASP A 58 -11.74 1.58 6.85
C ASP A 58 -10.29 2.06 6.78
N ASP A 59 -9.42 1.53 7.66
CA ASP A 59 -7.99 1.82 7.69
C ASP A 59 -7.17 0.91 6.75
N LEU A 60 -7.82 0.01 5.99
CA LEU A 60 -7.14 -1.02 5.21
C LEU A 60 -7.19 -0.72 3.71
N ILE A 61 -6.05 -0.92 3.04
CA ILE A 61 -5.96 -1.06 1.59
C ILE A 61 -5.45 -2.48 1.32
N TRP A 62 -6.23 -3.30 0.59
CA TRP A 62 -5.87 -4.70 0.36
C TRP A 62 -5.03 -4.87 -0.91
N PRO A 63 -3.72 -5.22 -0.82
CA PRO A 63 -2.88 -5.41 -1.99
C PRO A 63 -3.19 -6.75 -2.68
N LEU A 64 -3.38 -6.72 -4.00
CA LEU A 64 -3.66 -7.86 -4.85
C LEU A 64 -2.66 -7.91 -6.01
N PHE A 65 -2.13 -9.10 -6.27
CA PHE A 65 -1.26 -9.33 -7.43
C PHE A 65 -2.08 -9.93 -8.57
N VAL A 66 -1.95 -9.34 -9.76
CA VAL A 66 -2.69 -9.78 -10.96
C VAL A 66 -1.73 -10.34 -12.01
N ASN A 67 -2.11 -11.43 -12.69
CA ASN A 67 -1.39 -12.00 -13.81
C ASN A 67 -2.32 -12.26 -15.01
N ASP A 68 -1.72 -12.47 -16.16
CA ASP A 68 -2.43 -12.82 -17.40
C ASP A 68 -2.49 -14.34 -17.54
N GLY A 69 -3.50 -14.95 -16.94
CA GLY A 69 -3.69 -16.41 -16.93
C GLY A 69 -4.37 -16.92 -15.67
N ASN A 70 -4.08 -18.17 -15.30
CA ASN A 70 -4.66 -18.80 -14.11
C ASN A 70 -4.02 -18.26 -12.82
N ASN A 71 -4.74 -18.42 -11.71
CA ASN A 71 -4.19 -18.13 -10.39
C ASN A 71 -2.94 -18.98 -10.12
N THR A 72 -1.87 -18.33 -9.64
CA THR A 72 -0.61 -19.01 -9.30
C THR A 72 -0.12 -18.57 -7.93
N PRO A 73 0.39 -19.49 -7.08
CA PRO A 73 0.91 -19.09 -5.77
C PRO A 73 2.16 -18.21 -5.91
N VAL A 74 2.35 -17.32 -4.92
CA VAL A 74 3.60 -16.58 -4.73
C VAL A 74 4.46 -17.38 -3.76
N PRO A 75 5.58 -18.00 -4.19
CA PRO A 75 6.35 -18.92 -3.33
C PRO A 75 6.86 -18.29 -2.04
N SER A 76 7.26 -17.02 -2.10
CA SER A 76 7.80 -16.25 -0.96
C SER A 76 6.72 -15.68 -0.03
N MET A 77 5.42 -15.79 -0.39
CA MET A 77 4.30 -15.27 0.39
C MET A 77 3.24 -16.38 0.59
N PRO A 78 3.39 -17.27 1.59
CA PRO A 78 2.45 -18.37 1.83
C PRO A 78 1.00 -17.91 1.94
N GLY A 79 0.09 -18.50 1.17
CA GLY A 79 -1.33 -18.14 1.12
C GLY A 79 -1.67 -16.99 0.16
N VAL A 80 -0.69 -16.31 -0.42
CA VAL A 80 -0.88 -15.26 -1.43
C VAL A 80 -0.75 -15.84 -2.83
N GLN A 81 -1.58 -15.34 -3.74
CA GLN A 81 -1.58 -15.75 -5.15
C GLN A 81 -1.46 -14.54 -6.07
N ARG A 82 -0.86 -14.77 -7.24
CA ARG A 82 -1.10 -13.91 -8.41
C ARG A 82 -2.42 -14.38 -9.01
N LEU A 83 -3.36 -13.49 -9.15
CA LEU A 83 -4.75 -13.77 -9.51
C LEU A 83 -4.99 -13.48 -10.98
N SER A 84 -5.82 -14.30 -11.64
CA SER A 84 -6.40 -13.94 -12.93
C SER A 84 -7.28 -12.69 -12.82
N ILE A 85 -7.66 -12.06 -13.92
CA ILE A 85 -8.61 -10.93 -13.92
C ILE A 85 -9.91 -11.31 -13.22
N ASP A 86 -10.50 -12.47 -13.51
CA ASP A 86 -11.68 -12.97 -12.78
C ASP A 86 -11.39 -13.22 -11.30
N GLY A 87 -10.16 -13.58 -10.97
CA GLY A 87 -9.69 -13.76 -9.60
C GLY A 87 -9.69 -12.46 -8.82
N VAL A 88 -9.15 -11.38 -9.38
CA VAL A 88 -9.14 -10.07 -8.69
C VAL A 88 -10.54 -9.47 -8.56
N VAL A 89 -11.45 -9.71 -9.50
CA VAL A 89 -12.86 -9.33 -9.38
C VAL A 89 -13.51 -10.03 -8.17
N ARG A 90 -13.31 -11.35 -8.01
CA ARG A 90 -13.82 -12.08 -6.83
C ARG A 90 -13.24 -11.58 -5.51
N GLU A 91 -11.94 -11.23 -5.48
CA GLU A 91 -11.36 -10.66 -4.26
C GLU A 91 -11.85 -9.22 -4.01
N ALA A 92 -12.14 -8.43 -5.05
CA ALA A 92 -12.79 -7.13 -4.91
C ALA A 92 -14.22 -7.26 -4.32
N GLU A 93 -15.03 -8.24 -4.79
CA GLU A 93 -16.33 -8.55 -4.16
C GLU A 93 -16.19 -8.95 -2.69
N LYS A 94 -15.13 -9.67 -2.35
CA LYS A 94 -14.86 -10.05 -0.97
C LYS A 94 -14.42 -8.85 -0.13
N ALA A 95 -13.61 -7.93 -0.69
CA ALA A 95 -13.27 -6.67 -0.03
C ALA A 95 -14.53 -5.86 0.30
N ALA A 96 -15.44 -5.71 -0.66
CA ALA A 96 -16.74 -5.05 -0.45
C ALA A 96 -17.55 -5.71 0.68
N LYS A 97 -17.67 -7.03 0.69
CA LYS A 97 -18.36 -7.81 1.75
C LYS A 97 -17.72 -7.65 3.13
N LEU A 98 -16.41 -7.44 3.18
CA LEU A 98 -15.64 -7.21 4.40
C LEU A 98 -15.59 -5.72 4.79
N THR A 99 -16.24 -4.85 4.02
CA THR A 99 -16.19 -3.39 4.19
C THR A 99 -14.77 -2.79 4.12
N ILE A 100 -13.87 -3.42 3.35
CA ILE A 100 -12.55 -2.86 3.03
C ILE A 100 -12.76 -1.86 1.89
N PRO A 101 -12.45 -0.57 2.07
CA PRO A 101 -12.82 0.48 1.12
C PRO A 101 -12.01 0.48 -0.17
N CYS A 102 -10.78 -0.05 -0.13
CA CYS A 102 -9.85 0.07 -1.26
C CYS A 102 -8.99 -1.18 -1.45
N ILE A 103 -8.72 -1.50 -2.72
CA ILE A 103 -7.76 -2.53 -3.11
C ILE A 103 -6.61 -1.88 -3.89
N ALA A 104 -5.40 -2.44 -3.76
CA ALA A 104 -4.22 -2.00 -4.52
C ALA A 104 -3.82 -3.07 -5.54
N LEU A 105 -3.65 -2.70 -6.81
CA LEU A 105 -3.33 -3.63 -7.89
C LEU A 105 -1.85 -3.58 -8.26
N PHE A 106 -1.20 -4.76 -8.29
CA PHE A 106 0.19 -4.93 -8.69
C PHE A 106 0.30 -6.01 -9.79
N PRO A 107 0.78 -5.66 -10.99
CA PRO A 107 0.83 -6.62 -12.09
C PRO A 107 2.05 -7.54 -12.00
N TYR A 108 1.85 -8.80 -12.39
CA TYR A 108 2.91 -9.69 -12.83
C TYR A 108 2.92 -9.64 -14.37
N THR A 109 3.67 -8.72 -14.93
CA THR A 109 3.78 -8.56 -16.38
C THR A 109 4.51 -9.73 -17.01
N ASN A 110 3.96 -10.28 -18.10
CA ASN A 110 4.64 -11.32 -18.87
C ASN A 110 6.05 -10.85 -19.26
N PRO A 111 7.10 -11.62 -18.96
CA PRO A 111 8.47 -11.25 -19.33
C PRO A 111 8.68 -10.88 -20.81
N GLY A 112 7.92 -11.49 -21.72
CA GLY A 112 7.96 -11.19 -23.16
C GLY A 112 7.43 -9.80 -23.54
N LEU A 113 6.75 -9.10 -22.62
CA LEU A 113 6.22 -7.74 -22.81
C LEU A 113 7.10 -6.67 -22.12
N ARG A 114 8.18 -7.10 -21.47
CA ARG A 114 9.11 -6.17 -20.81
C ARG A 114 10.19 -5.71 -21.77
N ASP A 115 10.45 -4.42 -21.78
CA ASP A 115 11.53 -3.82 -22.56
C ASP A 115 12.30 -2.78 -21.73
N ASP A 116 13.34 -2.19 -22.30
CA ASP A 116 14.21 -1.23 -21.58
C ASP A 116 13.50 0.11 -21.28
N THR A 117 12.37 0.36 -21.92
CA THR A 117 11.58 1.59 -21.75
C THR A 117 10.33 1.41 -20.92
N GLY A 118 9.97 0.16 -20.58
CA GLY A 118 8.73 -0.15 -19.87
C GLY A 118 7.48 0.20 -20.70
N SER A 119 7.55 0.07 -22.03
CA SER A 119 6.51 0.54 -22.94
C SER A 119 5.12 -0.06 -22.67
N GLU A 120 5.05 -1.28 -22.14
CA GLU A 120 3.78 -1.92 -21.77
C GLU A 120 3.05 -1.15 -20.67
N ALA A 121 3.72 -0.38 -19.81
CA ALA A 121 3.08 0.51 -18.84
C ALA A 121 2.16 1.56 -19.49
N LEU A 122 2.46 1.93 -20.74
CA LEU A 122 1.76 2.96 -21.51
C LEU A 122 0.67 2.39 -22.42
N ASN A 123 0.55 1.07 -22.49
CA ASN A 123 -0.48 0.39 -23.28
C ASN A 123 -1.84 0.51 -22.56
N PRO A 124 -2.87 1.13 -23.16
CA PRO A 124 -4.20 1.27 -22.53
C PRO A 124 -4.89 -0.08 -22.27
N ASP A 125 -4.45 -1.14 -22.93
CA ASP A 125 -4.96 -2.50 -22.75
C ASP A 125 -4.00 -3.40 -21.97
N ASN A 126 -3.05 -2.83 -21.24
CA ASN A 126 -2.19 -3.60 -20.36
C ASN A 126 -2.99 -4.34 -19.27
N LEU A 127 -2.35 -5.27 -18.61
CA LEU A 127 -2.99 -6.14 -17.62
C LEU A 127 -3.70 -5.37 -16.50
N VAL A 128 -3.09 -4.28 -15.98
CA VAL A 128 -3.67 -3.45 -14.91
C VAL A 128 -4.92 -2.75 -15.39
N CYS A 129 -4.88 -2.10 -16.57
CA CYS A 129 -6.02 -1.38 -17.13
C CYS A 129 -7.20 -2.32 -17.43
N ARG A 130 -6.92 -3.54 -17.91
CA ARG A 130 -7.97 -4.57 -18.10
C ARG A 130 -8.58 -5.01 -16.76
N ALA A 131 -7.76 -5.19 -15.74
CA ALA A 131 -8.23 -5.54 -14.40
C ALA A 131 -9.07 -4.42 -13.77
N ILE A 132 -8.64 -3.15 -13.87
CA ILE A 132 -9.40 -1.98 -13.40
C ILE A 132 -10.79 -1.97 -14.03
N ARG A 133 -10.88 -2.03 -15.36
CA ARG A 133 -12.17 -2.02 -16.08
C ARG A 133 -13.07 -3.19 -15.67
N ALA A 134 -12.52 -4.38 -15.47
CA ALA A 134 -13.27 -5.55 -15.05
C ALA A 134 -13.84 -5.37 -13.63
N ILE A 135 -13.03 -4.86 -12.69
CA ILE A 135 -13.47 -4.61 -11.31
C ILE A 135 -14.53 -3.50 -11.28
N LYS A 136 -14.29 -2.37 -11.94
CA LYS A 136 -15.23 -1.24 -11.95
C LYS A 136 -16.59 -1.60 -12.56
N LYS A 137 -16.63 -2.54 -13.50
CA LYS A 137 -17.87 -3.04 -14.06
C LYS A 137 -18.72 -3.84 -13.06
N GLU A 138 -18.08 -4.69 -12.23
CA GLU A 138 -18.78 -5.65 -11.36
C GLU A 138 -18.86 -5.15 -9.90
N VAL A 139 -17.89 -4.34 -9.44
CA VAL A 139 -17.76 -3.88 -8.05
C VAL A 139 -17.39 -2.37 -8.04
N PRO A 140 -18.26 -1.49 -8.52
CA PRO A 140 -17.95 -0.05 -8.71
C PRO A 140 -17.65 0.70 -7.42
N ASP A 141 -18.18 0.23 -6.27
CA ASP A 141 -18.10 0.92 -4.98
C ASP A 141 -16.77 0.66 -4.22
N VAL A 142 -15.91 -0.24 -4.70
CA VAL A 142 -14.58 -0.46 -4.13
C VAL A 142 -13.57 0.46 -4.82
N GLY A 143 -12.83 1.24 -4.03
CA GLY A 143 -11.74 2.08 -4.54
C GLY A 143 -10.61 1.24 -5.11
N ILE A 144 -10.00 1.68 -6.20
CA ILE A 144 -8.85 1.04 -6.83
C ILE A 144 -7.66 1.97 -6.75
N LEU A 145 -6.58 1.51 -6.09
CA LEU A 145 -5.28 2.13 -6.08
C LEU A 145 -4.36 1.40 -7.07
N CYS A 146 -3.69 2.15 -7.93
CA CYS A 146 -2.71 1.58 -8.85
C CYS A 146 -1.32 2.18 -8.64
N ASP A 147 -0.35 1.30 -8.56
CA ASP A 147 1.07 1.66 -8.50
C ASP A 147 1.50 2.30 -9.83
N VAL A 148 2.24 3.41 -9.74
CA VAL A 148 2.87 4.08 -10.89
C VAL A 148 4.38 3.99 -10.71
N ALA A 149 4.97 3.04 -11.42
CA ALA A 149 6.40 2.76 -11.49
C ALA A 149 6.65 1.83 -12.68
N LEU A 150 7.88 1.82 -13.20
CA LEU A 150 8.19 1.05 -14.41
C LEU A 150 8.76 -0.34 -14.13
N ASP A 151 9.14 -0.69 -12.90
CA ASP A 151 9.82 -1.96 -12.60
C ASP A 151 9.03 -3.25 -12.96
N PRO A 152 7.68 -3.29 -12.96
CA PRO A 152 6.95 -4.44 -13.50
C PRO A 152 7.05 -4.58 -15.01
N PHE A 153 7.45 -3.53 -15.72
CA PHE A 153 7.41 -3.41 -17.18
C PHE A 153 8.80 -3.32 -17.81
N THR A 154 9.84 -3.00 -17.03
CA THR A 154 11.21 -2.89 -17.53
C THR A 154 11.94 -4.22 -17.53
N SER A 155 12.82 -4.43 -18.53
CA SER A 155 13.67 -5.60 -18.66
C SER A 155 14.79 -5.64 -17.59
N HIS A 156 15.19 -4.47 -17.07
CA HIS A 156 16.23 -4.30 -16.06
C HIS A 156 15.71 -4.19 -14.61
N GLY A 157 14.37 -4.14 -14.40
CA GLY A 157 13.74 -4.19 -13.09
C GLY A 157 13.84 -2.91 -12.24
N HIS A 158 14.26 -1.79 -12.79
CA HIS A 158 14.23 -0.49 -12.13
C HIS A 158 12.89 0.23 -12.30
N ASP A 159 12.54 1.08 -11.32
CA ASP A 159 11.32 1.89 -11.31
C ASP A 159 11.34 3.02 -12.35
N GLY A 160 12.52 3.36 -12.85
CA GLY A 160 12.77 4.41 -13.84
C GLY A 160 13.54 3.92 -15.06
N LEU A 161 13.68 4.81 -16.05
CA LEU A 161 14.43 4.54 -17.29
C LEU A 161 15.94 4.50 -16.99
N LEU A 162 16.61 3.48 -17.48
CA LEU A 162 18.04 3.25 -17.29
C LEU A 162 18.80 3.53 -18.59
N ARG A 163 19.84 4.38 -18.52
CA ARG A 163 20.79 4.62 -19.62
C ARG A 163 22.21 4.70 -19.08
N ASP A 164 23.12 3.91 -19.61
CA ASP A 164 24.54 3.89 -19.23
C ASP A 164 24.78 3.71 -17.72
N GLY A 165 23.93 2.92 -17.06
CA GLY A 165 23.97 2.67 -15.62
C GLY A 165 23.37 3.77 -14.74
N VAL A 166 22.76 4.81 -15.35
CA VAL A 166 22.15 5.94 -14.64
C VAL A 166 20.62 5.90 -14.81
N ILE A 167 19.89 6.07 -13.72
CA ILE A 167 18.44 6.27 -13.75
C ILE A 167 18.14 7.72 -14.12
N LEU A 168 17.36 7.89 -15.20
CA LEU A 168 17.03 9.21 -15.76
C LEU A 168 15.78 9.75 -15.07
N ASN A 169 15.90 10.83 -14.30
CA ASN A 169 14.78 11.40 -13.57
C ASN A 169 13.68 11.94 -14.50
N ASP A 170 13.99 12.93 -15.30
CA ASP A 170 12.99 13.72 -16.04
C ASP A 170 12.29 12.90 -17.13
N GLU A 171 13.04 12.06 -17.84
CA GLU A 171 12.48 11.14 -18.83
C GLU A 171 11.60 10.08 -18.19
N THR A 172 11.95 9.61 -16.98
CA THR A 172 11.11 8.71 -16.20
C THR A 172 9.80 9.40 -15.82
N VAL A 173 9.85 10.61 -15.26
CA VAL A 173 8.66 11.38 -14.89
C VAL A 173 7.72 11.55 -16.08
N ALA A 174 8.27 11.83 -17.28
CA ALA A 174 7.45 11.93 -18.50
C ALA A 174 6.75 10.60 -18.87
N ALA A 175 7.37 9.46 -18.60
CA ALA A 175 6.75 8.13 -18.78
C ALA A 175 5.69 7.86 -17.72
N LEU A 176 5.97 8.15 -16.44
CA LEU A 176 5.04 7.97 -15.32
C LEU A 176 3.77 8.80 -15.46
N VAL A 177 3.88 10.03 -15.96
CA VAL A 177 2.71 10.87 -16.30
C VAL A 177 1.79 10.16 -17.29
N LYS A 178 2.35 9.55 -18.34
CA LYS A 178 1.55 8.81 -19.33
C LYS A 178 0.94 7.56 -18.71
N GLN A 179 1.68 6.82 -17.89
CA GLN A 179 1.17 5.65 -17.17
C GLN A 179 -0.01 6.03 -16.26
N ALA A 180 0.11 7.13 -15.50
CA ALA A 180 -0.95 7.63 -14.63
C ALA A 180 -2.22 7.98 -15.42
N LEU A 181 -2.10 8.65 -16.56
CA LEU A 181 -3.24 8.99 -17.44
C LEU A 181 -3.93 7.74 -17.99
N VAL A 182 -3.16 6.75 -18.43
CA VAL A 182 -3.70 5.48 -18.96
C VAL A 182 -4.46 4.70 -17.87
N GLN A 183 -3.96 4.69 -16.64
CA GLN A 183 -4.64 4.07 -15.50
C GLN A 183 -5.90 4.85 -15.09
N ALA A 184 -5.85 6.17 -15.07
CA ALA A 184 -7.00 7.02 -14.78
C ALA A 184 -8.12 6.84 -15.82
N GLU A 185 -7.77 6.78 -17.11
CA GLU A 185 -8.71 6.50 -18.21
C GLU A 185 -9.36 5.12 -18.08
N ALA A 186 -8.64 4.13 -17.54
CA ALA A 186 -9.18 2.81 -17.27
C ALA A 186 -10.16 2.78 -16.08
N GLY A 187 -10.22 3.85 -15.25
CA GLY A 187 -11.12 3.99 -14.08
C GLY A 187 -10.43 3.80 -12.73
N CYS A 188 -9.11 4.01 -12.64
CA CYS A 188 -8.40 4.03 -11.36
C CYS A 188 -8.81 5.24 -10.52
N ASP A 189 -9.06 5.03 -9.22
CA ASP A 189 -9.47 6.11 -8.29
C ASP A 189 -8.28 6.79 -7.63
N ILE A 190 -7.19 6.05 -7.40
CA ILE A 190 -6.00 6.53 -6.67
C ILE A 190 -4.75 6.16 -7.46
N ILE A 191 -4.04 7.15 -7.94
CA ILE A 191 -2.72 7.01 -8.56
C ILE A 191 -1.65 7.03 -7.46
N ALA A 192 -0.79 6.02 -7.42
CA ALA A 192 0.18 5.86 -6.33
C ALA A 192 1.62 5.75 -6.85
N PRO A 193 2.28 6.90 -7.15
CA PRO A 193 3.66 6.90 -7.64
C PRO A 193 4.62 6.37 -6.59
N SER A 194 5.33 5.30 -6.92
CA SER A 194 6.24 4.58 -6.02
C SER A 194 7.70 4.58 -6.48
N ASP A 195 7.98 5.31 -7.53
CA ASP A 195 9.26 5.34 -8.25
C ASP A 195 10.36 6.16 -7.56
N MET A 196 9.98 7.16 -6.75
CA MET A 196 10.86 8.09 -6.04
C MET A 196 11.65 9.07 -6.96
N MET A 197 11.13 9.39 -8.14
CA MET A 197 11.70 10.43 -8.98
C MET A 197 11.29 11.82 -8.49
N ASP A 198 12.19 12.80 -8.62
CA ASP A 198 11.93 14.17 -8.20
C ASP A 198 10.85 14.84 -9.06
N GLY A 199 9.88 15.51 -8.44
CA GLY A 199 8.84 16.29 -9.13
C GLY A 199 7.73 15.46 -9.78
N ARG A 200 7.69 14.14 -9.57
CA ARG A 200 6.71 13.24 -10.19
C ARG A 200 5.28 13.51 -9.75
N VAL A 201 5.07 13.85 -8.50
CA VAL A 201 3.72 14.11 -7.97
C VAL A 201 3.11 15.33 -8.62
N GLY A 202 3.84 16.45 -8.69
CA GLY A 202 3.38 17.67 -9.33
C GLY A 202 3.12 17.51 -10.84
N ALA A 203 3.99 16.77 -11.52
CA ALA A 203 3.82 16.49 -12.95
C ALA A 203 2.58 15.63 -13.21
N ILE A 204 2.35 14.57 -12.42
CA ILE A 204 1.17 13.70 -12.51
C ILE A 204 -0.10 14.49 -12.17
N ARG A 205 -0.14 15.24 -11.06
CA ARG A 205 -1.31 16.04 -10.67
C ARG A 205 -1.72 17.02 -11.77
N LYS A 206 -0.75 17.77 -12.29
CA LYS A 206 -1.00 18.70 -13.38
C LYS A 206 -1.57 18.02 -14.64
N ALA A 207 -1.07 16.84 -14.96
CA ALA A 207 -1.52 16.10 -16.15
C ALA A 207 -2.94 15.55 -15.95
N LEU A 208 -3.25 14.97 -14.78
CA LEU A 208 -4.59 14.49 -14.45
C LEU A 208 -5.61 15.63 -14.52
N ASP A 209 -5.33 16.78 -13.91
CA ASP A 209 -6.22 17.96 -13.95
C ASP A 209 -6.42 18.48 -15.36
N SER A 210 -5.36 18.55 -16.17
CA SER A 210 -5.44 18.98 -17.57
C SER A 210 -6.26 18.04 -18.45
N ALA A 211 -6.33 16.76 -18.08
CA ALA A 211 -7.13 15.74 -18.75
C ALA A 211 -8.54 15.57 -18.15
N ASN A 212 -8.96 16.44 -17.23
CA ASN A 212 -10.24 16.43 -16.51
C ASN A 212 -10.43 15.22 -15.56
N PHE A 213 -9.34 14.60 -15.09
CA PHE A 213 -9.36 13.58 -14.03
C PHE A 213 -9.20 14.24 -12.65
N THR A 214 -10.00 15.27 -12.36
CA THR A 214 -9.90 16.08 -11.13
C THR A 214 -10.29 15.32 -9.86
N ASP A 215 -11.08 14.25 -10.00
CA ASP A 215 -11.53 13.41 -8.88
C ASP A 215 -10.58 12.23 -8.61
N VAL A 216 -9.55 12.02 -9.42
CA VAL A 216 -8.55 10.98 -9.19
C VAL A 216 -7.54 11.47 -8.16
N SER A 217 -7.48 10.79 -7.01
CA SER A 217 -6.57 11.11 -5.92
C SER A 217 -5.14 10.64 -6.21
N ILE A 218 -4.17 11.26 -5.54
CA ILE A 218 -2.77 10.81 -5.54
C ILE A 218 -2.38 10.36 -4.14
N MET A 219 -1.97 9.08 -3.99
CA MET A 219 -1.31 8.57 -2.79
C MET A 219 0.18 8.38 -3.10
N SER A 220 1.01 9.34 -2.70
CA SER A 220 2.44 9.23 -2.95
C SER A 220 3.14 8.29 -1.99
N TYR A 221 4.04 7.45 -2.50
CA TYR A 221 5.07 6.78 -1.71
C TYR A 221 6.16 7.81 -1.37
N ALA A 222 5.82 8.77 -0.55
CA ALA A 222 6.64 9.94 -0.28
C ALA A 222 7.91 9.62 0.51
N ALA A 223 7.88 8.60 1.37
CA ALA A 223 9.04 8.12 2.11
C ALA A 223 9.22 6.62 1.86
N LYS A 224 9.87 6.27 0.76
CA LYS A 224 10.16 4.87 0.39
C LYS A 224 11.65 4.57 0.57
N TYR A 225 11.96 3.77 1.59
CA TYR A 225 13.31 3.42 1.95
C TYR A 225 13.85 2.22 1.19
N ALA A 226 15.13 2.19 0.89
CA ALA A 226 15.80 0.98 0.43
C ALA A 226 15.73 -0.10 1.53
N SER A 227 15.14 -1.27 1.22
CA SER A 227 14.87 -2.29 2.22
C SER A 227 14.94 -3.70 1.68
N ALA A 228 15.47 -4.62 2.51
CA ALA A 228 15.43 -6.06 2.26
C ALA A 228 14.00 -6.64 2.37
N PHE A 229 13.09 -5.98 3.08
CA PHE A 229 11.68 -6.39 3.23
C PHE A 229 10.90 -6.46 1.92
N TYR A 230 11.42 -5.84 0.83
CA TYR A 230 10.79 -5.93 -0.49
C TYR A 230 11.05 -7.25 -1.23
N GLY A 231 11.84 -8.17 -0.66
CA GLY A 231 12.14 -9.47 -1.28
C GLY A 231 10.89 -10.23 -1.74
N PRO A 232 9.92 -10.51 -0.86
CA PRO A 232 8.68 -11.21 -1.22
C PRO A 232 7.84 -10.43 -2.26
N PHE A 233 7.76 -9.12 -2.14
CA PHE A 233 7.04 -8.27 -3.11
C PHE A 233 7.67 -8.36 -4.50
N ARG A 234 9.00 -8.27 -4.60
CA ARG A 234 9.73 -8.41 -5.87
C ARG A 234 9.50 -9.78 -6.52
N ASP A 235 9.40 -10.84 -5.72
CA ASP A 235 9.03 -12.16 -6.22
C ASP A 235 7.59 -12.13 -6.77
N ALA A 236 6.63 -11.54 -6.05
CA ALA A 236 5.23 -11.46 -6.45
C ALA A 236 5.03 -10.75 -7.80
N VAL A 237 5.70 -9.63 -8.04
CA VAL A 237 5.63 -8.88 -9.32
C VAL A 237 6.62 -9.39 -10.37
N GLY A 238 7.50 -10.35 -10.00
CA GLY A 238 8.46 -10.98 -10.90
C GLY A 238 9.67 -10.11 -11.25
N SER A 239 9.99 -9.07 -10.45
CA SER A 239 11.16 -8.22 -10.67
C SER A 239 12.41 -8.71 -9.92
N ALA A 240 12.31 -9.72 -9.04
CA ALA A 240 13.43 -10.21 -8.24
C ALA A 240 14.63 -10.73 -9.03
N LYS A 241 14.39 -11.29 -10.23
CA LYS A 241 15.43 -11.87 -11.09
C LYS A 241 15.93 -10.93 -12.19
N THR A 242 15.28 -9.79 -12.37
CA THR A 242 15.59 -8.84 -13.45
C THR A 242 16.37 -7.62 -12.96
N LEU A 243 16.32 -7.32 -11.66
CA LEU A 243 16.97 -6.15 -11.11
C LEU A 243 18.49 -6.20 -11.31
N THR A 244 19.02 -5.22 -12.03
CA THR A 244 20.46 -5.00 -12.22
C THR A 244 20.96 -3.98 -11.21
N GLY A 245 21.94 -4.33 -10.36
CA GLY A 245 22.42 -3.45 -9.31
C GLY A 245 21.44 -3.33 -8.12
N ASP A 246 21.22 -2.11 -7.63
CA ASP A 246 20.30 -1.83 -6.53
C ASP A 246 19.48 -0.55 -6.80
N LYS A 247 18.54 -0.22 -5.91
CA LYS A 247 17.64 0.93 -6.05
C LYS A 247 18.03 2.13 -5.15
N ARG A 248 19.25 2.14 -4.59
CA ARG A 248 19.68 3.16 -3.61
C ARG A 248 19.94 4.53 -4.22
N THR A 249 20.00 4.64 -5.54
CA THR A 249 20.16 5.92 -6.22
C THR A 249 18.88 6.76 -6.23
N TYR A 250 17.74 6.15 -5.86
CA TYR A 250 16.42 6.83 -5.79
C TYR A 250 15.56 6.40 -4.60
N GLN A 251 15.75 5.23 -4.00
CA GLN A 251 15.13 4.89 -2.71
C GLN A 251 15.96 5.45 -1.56
N MET A 252 15.29 5.98 -0.55
CA MET A 252 15.91 6.68 0.58
C MET A 252 16.79 5.75 1.42
N ASP A 253 17.84 6.30 2.02
CA ASP A 253 18.63 5.59 3.02
C ASP A 253 17.83 5.42 4.31
N PRO A 254 17.75 4.18 4.89
CA PRO A 254 16.98 3.94 6.11
C PRO A 254 17.51 4.68 7.35
N GLY A 255 18.71 5.26 7.29
CA GLY A 255 19.28 6.12 8.33
C GLY A 255 18.74 7.56 8.33
N ASN A 256 17.95 7.96 7.30
CA ASN A 256 17.58 9.37 7.09
C ASN A 256 16.10 9.62 7.39
N SER A 257 15.76 10.00 8.63
CA SER A 257 14.38 10.37 8.99
C SER A 257 14.04 11.83 8.63
N ASP A 258 15.00 12.75 8.69
CA ASP A 258 14.76 14.17 8.34
C ASP A 258 14.56 14.37 6.84
N GLU A 259 15.25 13.57 6.00
CA GLU A 259 14.99 13.49 4.57
C GLU A 259 13.55 13.07 4.28
N ALA A 260 13.02 12.05 5.01
CA ALA A 260 11.64 11.62 4.87
C ALA A 260 10.62 12.74 5.13
N LEU A 261 10.85 13.56 6.16
CA LEU A 261 9.98 14.69 6.44
C LEU A 261 10.01 15.73 5.31
N ARG A 262 11.17 15.94 4.70
CA ARG A 262 11.33 16.85 3.56
C ARG A 262 10.64 16.30 2.31
N GLU A 263 10.83 15.02 1.98
CA GLU A 263 10.17 14.36 0.86
C GLU A 263 8.63 14.41 0.99
N VAL A 264 8.11 14.10 2.17
CA VAL A 264 6.67 14.20 2.47
C VAL A 264 6.16 15.64 2.28
N ALA A 265 6.91 16.64 2.75
CA ALA A 265 6.52 18.04 2.58
C ALA A 265 6.50 18.48 1.12
N LEU A 266 7.46 18.02 0.31
CA LEU A 266 7.52 18.27 -1.13
C LEU A 266 6.33 17.64 -1.86
N ASP A 267 6.06 16.36 -1.62
CA ASP A 267 4.95 15.65 -2.25
C ASP A 267 3.58 16.26 -1.91
N ILE A 268 3.39 16.74 -0.66
CA ILE A 268 2.18 17.49 -0.26
C ILE A 268 2.09 18.81 -1.04
N GLN A 269 3.18 19.56 -1.16
CA GLN A 269 3.21 20.83 -1.92
C GLN A 269 2.95 20.59 -3.41
N GLU A 270 3.36 19.48 -3.95
CA GLU A 270 3.14 19.06 -5.31
C GLU A 270 1.70 18.57 -5.59
N GLY A 271 0.90 18.36 -4.55
CA GLY A 271 -0.51 18.03 -4.68
C GLY A 271 -0.85 16.56 -4.39
N ALA A 272 -0.05 15.86 -3.58
CA ALA A 272 -0.47 14.56 -3.05
C ALA A 272 -1.63 14.73 -2.06
N ASP A 273 -2.68 13.93 -2.23
CA ASP A 273 -3.85 13.89 -1.34
C ASP A 273 -3.59 13.01 -0.12
N MET A 274 -2.78 11.98 -0.29
CA MET A 274 -2.41 11.00 0.73
C MET A 274 -0.92 10.68 0.64
N ILE A 275 -0.35 10.31 1.79
CA ILE A 275 1.08 10.01 1.93
C ILE A 275 1.25 8.59 2.43
N MET A 276 2.20 7.87 1.85
CA MET A 276 2.60 6.53 2.27
C MET A 276 4.07 6.51 2.69
N VAL A 277 4.34 5.87 3.83
CA VAL A 277 5.70 5.53 4.29
C VAL A 277 5.92 4.05 4.05
N LYS A 278 7.02 3.66 3.40
CA LYS A 278 7.30 2.26 3.07
C LYS A 278 8.79 1.90 3.26
N PRO A 279 9.09 0.79 3.97
CA PRO A 279 8.16 0.01 4.80
C PRO A 279 7.73 0.80 6.05
N GLY A 280 6.57 0.47 6.61
CA GLY A 280 6.01 1.08 7.81
C GLY A 280 6.46 0.39 9.10
N LEU A 281 7.76 0.10 9.23
CA LEU A 281 8.35 -0.66 10.34
C LEU A 281 9.30 0.20 11.16
#